data_910cf9d9dc80517cf258c4acbd1afa70
#
_entry.id   910cf9d9dc80517cf258c4acbd1afa70
#
_cell.length_a   1.000
_cell.length_b   1.000
_cell.length_c   1.000
_cell.angle_alpha   90.00
_cell.angle_beta   90.00
_cell.angle_gamma   90.00
#
_symmetry.space_group_name_H-M   'P 1'
#
loop_
_entity.id
_entity.type
_entity.pdbx_description
1 polymer ?
#
loop_
_entity_poly.entity_id
_entity_poly.type
_entity_poly.pdbx_seq_one_letter_code
_entity_poly.pdbx_strand_id
1 'polypeptide(L)'
;MRKQLSVTLACFLLSSATALAQSWKSYENTAKGKTYETSDYVTLLDSTLVSVQPTGQGSFAVCKVIKVQTPRGAVANRVIKYDYDPLTAYAEFKRVTVYRANGKVDELDVKKTCDYAAPARAIYWGARQIMLEIGALQPGDVVDYEIAKKGFTYALLGAGDEDDSRFIPPMRGQFYDIVPFWSAAPTVRKVYKVAVPMEKELQFQFYQGECASSMRYENNSKVYTFAMDNVMPFGREPNMVDLFDAAPKLMMSSTPQWKDKSLWFNKVNEDYGSFAPLPEAQKKVDELIKGKKTEMEKIAVLTHWVADNIRYAGISMGKGEGFTLHNTKMNYTDRCGVCKDIAGTLISFLRMAGFEAYPAMTMAGSRVESIPADHFNHCVAVVKLSNGTY
;
A
#
# COMPACT_ATOMS: atom_id res chain seq x y z
N MET A 1 22.48 6.41 24.59
CA MET A 1 22.57 7.39 23.48
C MET A 1 21.66 7.11 22.27
N ARG A 2 21.32 5.85 21.91
CA ARG A 2 20.43 5.54 20.74
C ARG A 2 18.94 5.92 20.90
N LYS A 3 18.38 5.94 22.12
CA LYS A 3 16.98 6.34 22.35
C LYS A 3 16.69 7.83 22.18
N GLN A 4 17.67 8.70 22.40
CA GLN A 4 17.50 10.15 22.26
C GLN A 4 17.44 10.62 20.79
N LEU A 5 18.13 9.93 19.87
CA LEU A 5 18.11 10.32 18.44
C LEU A 5 16.75 10.05 17.77
N SER A 6 16.07 8.96 18.16
CA SER A 6 14.74 8.63 17.65
C SER A 6 13.65 9.61 18.12
N VAL A 7 13.77 10.11 19.33
CA VAL A 7 12.83 11.09 19.92
C VAL A 7 12.99 12.46 19.25
N THR A 8 14.22 12.87 18.96
CA THR A 8 14.49 14.20 18.37
C THR A 8 13.99 14.29 16.92
N LEU A 9 14.08 13.22 16.14
CA LEU A 9 13.60 13.20 14.75
C LEU A 9 12.05 13.18 14.69
N ALA A 10 11.40 12.45 15.59
CA ALA A 10 9.94 12.45 15.72
C ALA A 10 9.40 13.81 16.16
N CYS A 11 10.10 14.51 17.07
CA CYS A 11 9.74 15.86 17.50
C CYS A 11 9.87 16.90 16.37
N PHE A 12 10.82 16.72 15.45
CA PHE A 12 11.00 17.68 14.34
C PHE A 12 9.92 17.52 13.25
N LEU A 13 9.46 16.29 13.00
CA LEU A 13 8.31 16.03 12.12
C LEU A 13 7.01 16.56 12.73
N LEU A 14 6.82 16.39 14.04
CA LEU A 14 5.66 16.90 14.78
C LEU A 14 5.61 18.44 14.76
N SER A 15 6.73 19.14 14.92
CA SER A 15 6.75 20.61 14.90
C SER A 15 6.46 21.19 13.51
N SER A 16 6.87 20.50 12.44
CA SER A 16 6.57 20.93 11.06
C SER A 16 5.12 20.64 10.65
N ALA A 17 4.52 19.56 11.17
CA ALA A 17 3.13 19.23 10.91
C ALA A 17 2.17 20.24 11.59
N THR A 18 2.43 20.63 12.82
CA THR A 18 1.65 21.66 13.53
C THR A 18 1.76 23.04 12.88
N ALA A 19 2.94 23.42 12.38
CA ALA A 19 3.11 24.68 11.64
C ALA A 19 2.33 24.69 10.31
N LEU A 20 2.25 23.57 9.61
CA LEU A 20 1.44 23.43 8.39
C LEU A 20 -0.06 23.48 8.69
N ALA A 21 -0.51 22.82 9.76
CA ALA A 21 -1.93 22.81 10.15
C ALA A 21 -2.44 24.21 10.58
N GLN A 22 -1.66 25.01 11.26
CA GLN A 22 -2.05 26.37 11.66
C GLN A 22 -2.15 27.36 10.49
N SER A 23 -1.58 27.05 9.34
CA SER A 23 -1.61 27.91 8.14
C SER A 23 -2.82 27.72 7.24
N TRP A 24 -3.76 26.81 7.56
CA TRP A 24 -4.88 26.45 6.69
C TRP A 24 -5.82 27.62 6.30
N LYS A 25 -5.92 28.65 7.15
CA LYS A 25 -6.73 29.84 6.85
C LYS A 25 -6.30 30.56 5.57
N SER A 26 -5.02 30.49 5.22
CA SER A 26 -4.53 31.04 3.95
C SER A 26 -5.06 30.28 2.74
N TYR A 27 -5.24 28.97 2.87
CA TYR A 27 -5.80 28.13 1.79
C TYR A 27 -7.30 28.33 1.60
N GLU A 28 -8.04 28.67 2.67
CA GLU A 28 -9.46 28.98 2.59
C GLU A 28 -9.72 30.15 1.63
N ASN A 29 -8.88 31.17 1.68
CA ASN A 29 -8.98 32.34 0.82
C ASN A 29 -8.67 32.05 -0.67
N THR A 30 -7.98 30.95 -0.96
CA THR A 30 -7.66 30.50 -2.33
C THR A 30 -8.67 29.54 -2.91
N ALA A 31 -9.57 28.95 -2.09
CA ALA A 31 -10.62 28.02 -2.49
C ALA A 31 -11.78 28.75 -3.21
N LYS A 32 -11.49 29.31 -4.39
CA LYS A 32 -12.44 30.10 -5.19
C LYS A 32 -12.75 29.43 -6.51
N GLY A 33 -13.96 29.67 -7.00
CA GLY A 33 -14.43 29.18 -8.28
C GLY A 33 -15.47 28.07 -8.13
N LYS A 34 -16.22 27.84 -9.20
CA LYS A 34 -17.43 27.01 -9.21
C LYS A 34 -17.24 25.63 -8.59
N THR A 35 -16.14 24.94 -8.90
CA THR A 35 -15.88 23.58 -8.39
C THR A 35 -15.77 23.56 -6.87
N TYR A 36 -15.11 24.56 -6.27
CA TYR A 36 -15.02 24.66 -4.81
C TYR A 36 -16.35 25.06 -4.19
N GLU A 37 -17.03 26.02 -4.76
CA GLU A 37 -18.30 26.60 -4.24
C GLU A 37 -19.46 25.61 -4.29
N THR A 38 -19.49 24.70 -5.27
CA THR A 38 -20.58 23.73 -5.45
C THR A 38 -20.31 22.38 -4.80
N SER A 39 -19.13 22.18 -4.21
CA SER A 39 -18.76 20.91 -3.55
C SER A 39 -19.39 20.82 -2.17
N ASP A 40 -19.73 19.61 -1.76
CA ASP A 40 -20.26 19.34 -0.41
C ASP A 40 -19.24 19.66 0.69
N TYR A 41 -17.96 19.48 0.40
CA TYR A 41 -16.83 19.85 1.26
C TYR A 41 -15.60 20.09 0.39
N VAL A 42 -14.60 20.77 0.94
CA VAL A 42 -13.30 21.06 0.32
C VAL A 42 -12.19 20.63 1.25
N THR A 43 -11.21 19.92 0.73
CA THR A 43 -9.97 19.68 1.44
C THR A 43 -9.04 20.89 1.25
N LEU A 44 -8.84 21.68 2.30
CA LEU A 44 -7.97 22.85 2.26
C LEU A 44 -6.50 22.47 2.20
N LEU A 45 -6.13 21.44 2.97
CA LEU A 45 -4.78 20.88 2.99
C LEU A 45 -4.85 19.35 3.10
N ASP A 46 -4.08 18.65 2.27
CA ASP A 46 -3.76 17.23 2.38
C ASP A 46 -2.22 17.10 2.38
N SER A 47 -1.64 16.89 3.55
CA SER A 47 -0.18 16.86 3.72
C SER A 47 0.27 15.56 4.35
N THR A 48 1.27 14.92 3.76
CA THR A 48 1.94 13.75 4.33
C THR A 48 3.42 14.03 4.47
N LEU A 49 3.95 13.87 5.67
CA LEU A 49 5.37 13.96 5.98
C LEU A 49 5.88 12.56 6.31
N VAL A 50 6.94 12.14 5.65
CA VAL A 50 7.53 10.80 5.81
C VAL A 50 8.98 10.92 6.23
N SER A 51 9.37 10.14 7.23
CA SER A 51 10.77 9.92 7.61
C SER A 51 11.11 8.45 7.42
N VAL A 52 12.13 8.18 6.60
CA VAL A 52 12.59 6.83 6.29
C VAL A 52 13.90 6.55 7.02
N GLN A 53 13.97 5.42 7.71
CA GLN A 53 15.18 4.97 8.37
C GLN A 53 16.11 4.21 7.40
N PRO A 54 17.40 4.00 7.73
CA PRO A 54 18.30 3.16 6.93
C PRO A 54 17.76 1.75 6.66
N THR A 55 17.00 1.19 7.59
CA THR A 55 16.32 -0.11 7.47
C THR A 55 15.17 -0.15 6.47
N GLY A 56 14.74 1.00 5.93
CA GLY A 56 13.55 1.12 5.08
C GLY A 56 12.25 1.39 5.86
N GLN A 57 12.28 1.34 7.18
CA GLN A 57 11.11 1.65 8.01
C GLN A 57 10.67 3.10 7.80
N GLY A 58 9.39 3.30 7.46
CA GLY A 58 8.77 4.61 7.33
C GLY A 58 8.01 5.03 8.58
N SER A 59 8.08 6.32 8.91
CA SER A 59 7.19 7.00 9.87
C SER A 59 6.49 8.13 9.15
N PHE A 60 5.16 8.18 9.25
CA PHE A 60 4.30 9.07 8.51
C PHE A 60 3.51 9.97 9.46
N ALA A 61 3.44 11.25 9.16
CA ALA A 61 2.47 12.18 9.73
C ALA A 61 1.54 12.64 8.61
N VAL A 62 0.27 12.22 8.67
CA VAL A 62 -0.78 12.53 7.70
C VAL A 62 -1.69 13.59 8.28
N CYS A 63 -1.70 14.78 7.70
CA CYS A 63 -2.50 15.92 8.13
C CYS A 63 -3.52 16.25 7.07
N LYS A 64 -4.80 16.38 7.48
CA LYS A 64 -5.86 16.87 6.61
C LYS A 64 -6.67 17.96 7.28
N VAL A 65 -7.02 18.96 6.47
CA VAL A 65 -7.93 20.04 6.87
C VAL A 65 -9.07 20.08 5.87
N ILE A 66 -10.29 19.87 6.36
CA ILE A 66 -11.50 19.76 5.55
C ILE A 66 -12.50 20.84 5.97
N LYS A 67 -12.95 21.66 5.03
CA LYS A 67 -14.04 22.62 5.23
C LYS A 67 -15.36 22.02 4.76
N VAL A 68 -16.33 21.96 5.64
CA VAL A 68 -17.68 21.49 5.36
C VAL A 68 -18.51 22.63 4.74
N GLN A 69 -19.20 22.37 3.63
CA GLN A 69 -19.94 23.41 2.93
C GLN A 69 -21.46 23.17 2.90
N THR A 70 -21.88 21.92 2.97
CA THR A 70 -23.31 21.53 2.94
C THR A 70 -23.66 20.55 4.05
N PRO A 71 -24.95 20.34 4.37
CA PRO A 71 -25.37 19.28 5.28
C PRO A 71 -24.93 17.89 4.83
N ARG A 72 -24.85 17.62 3.52
CA ARG A 72 -24.35 16.38 2.97
C ARG A 72 -22.85 16.20 3.25
N GLY A 73 -22.06 17.29 3.11
CA GLY A 73 -20.67 17.33 3.48
C GLY A 73 -20.46 17.08 4.98
N ALA A 74 -21.35 17.60 5.82
CA ALA A 74 -21.33 17.36 7.27
C ALA A 74 -21.51 15.86 7.60
N VAL A 75 -22.46 15.19 6.96
CA VAL A 75 -22.67 13.73 7.14
C VAL A 75 -21.48 12.93 6.63
N ALA A 76 -20.91 13.31 5.48
CA ALA A 76 -19.77 12.61 4.89
C ALA A 76 -18.49 12.66 5.75
N ASN A 77 -18.31 13.73 6.53
CA ASN A 77 -17.09 13.97 7.31
C ASN A 77 -17.27 13.80 8.83
N ARG A 78 -18.41 13.34 9.31
CA ARG A 78 -18.65 13.15 10.77
C ARG A 78 -17.83 12.04 11.41
N VAL A 79 -17.18 11.21 10.61
CA VAL A 79 -16.35 10.09 11.07
C VAL A 79 -15.06 10.08 10.27
N ILE A 80 -13.93 10.10 10.95
CA ILE A 80 -12.63 9.89 10.31
C ILE A 80 -12.28 8.41 10.41
N LYS A 81 -11.81 7.82 9.31
CA LYS A 81 -11.40 6.42 9.20
C LYS A 81 -10.03 6.34 8.58
N TYR A 82 -9.21 5.40 9.05
CA TYR A 82 -7.91 5.12 8.49
C TYR A 82 -7.59 3.62 8.58
N ASP A 83 -7.32 3.01 7.41
CA ASP A 83 -7.02 1.58 7.30
C ASP A 83 -5.53 1.34 7.51
N TYR A 84 -5.18 0.24 8.17
CA TYR A 84 -3.81 -0.20 8.33
C TYR A 84 -3.72 -1.73 8.45
N ASP A 85 -2.56 -2.28 8.17
CA ASP A 85 -2.26 -3.69 8.37
C ASP A 85 -1.52 -3.85 9.72
N PRO A 86 -2.11 -4.47 10.74
CA PRO A 86 -1.49 -4.59 12.06
C PRO A 86 -0.25 -5.49 12.08
N LEU A 87 -0.04 -6.30 11.03
CA LEU A 87 1.15 -7.14 10.91
C LEU A 87 2.38 -6.34 10.49
N THR A 88 2.20 -5.24 9.77
CA THR A 88 3.29 -4.47 9.15
C THR A 88 3.27 -2.98 9.48
N ALA A 89 2.20 -2.51 10.11
CA ALA A 89 2.02 -1.11 10.40
C ALA A 89 1.28 -0.89 11.72
N TYR A 90 1.46 0.30 12.27
CA TYR A 90 0.71 0.86 13.38
C TYR A 90 0.19 2.24 12.98
N ALA A 91 -1.04 2.56 13.34
CA ALA A 91 -1.64 3.87 13.09
C ALA A 91 -2.41 4.37 14.31
N GLU A 92 -2.38 5.68 14.54
CA GLU A 92 -3.12 6.33 15.62
C GLU A 92 -3.49 7.78 15.26
N PHE A 93 -4.61 8.27 15.76
CA PHE A 93 -4.92 9.70 15.75
C PHE A 93 -4.07 10.42 16.79
N LYS A 94 -3.35 11.45 16.35
CA LYS A 94 -2.57 12.32 17.24
C LYS A 94 -3.37 13.51 17.73
N ARG A 95 -4.21 14.07 16.85
CA ARG A 95 -5.01 15.26 17.11
C ARG A 95 -6.20 15.28 16.17
N VAL A 96 -7.34 15.71 16.70
CA VAL A 96 -8.53 16.07 15.90
C VAL A 96 -9.14 17.31 16.52
N THR A 97 -9.24 18.38 15.74
CA THR A 97 -9.78 19.69 16.17
C THR A 97 -10.89 20.10 15.20
N VAL A 98 -12.00 20.56 15.72
CA VAL A 98 -13.09 21.14 14.93
C VAL A 98 -13.18 22.61 15.23
N TYR A 99 -12.95 23.42 14.21
CA TYR A 99 -13.18 24.86 14.25
C TYR A 99 -14.62 25.10 13.78
N ARG A 100 -15.49 25.49 14.71
CA ARG A 100 -16.91 25.70 14.43
C ARG A 100 -17.13 27.02 13.69
N ALA A 101 -18.16 27.05 12.85
CA ALA A 101 -18.56 28.27 12.10
C ALA A 101 -18.86 29.47 13.02
N ASN A 102 -19.29 29.22 14.28
CA ASN A 102 -19.54 30.25 15.28
C ASN A 102 -18.27 30.70 16.06
N GLY A 103 -17.07 30.24 15.66
CA GLY A 103 -15.80 30.59 16.29
C GLY A 103 -15.38 29.72 17.47
N LYS A 104 -16.22 28.79 17.94
CA LYS A 104 -15.83 27.82 18.96
C LYS A 104 -14.81 26.83 18.41
N VAL A 105 -13.91 26.35 19.26
CA VAL A 105 -12.94 25.31 18.92
C VAL A 105 -13.18 24.09 19.82
N ASP A 106 -13.41 22.94 19.23
CA ASP A 106 -13.59 21.67 19.93
C ASP A 106 -12.38 20.78 19.66
N GLU A 107 -11.62 20.44 20.69
CA GLU A 107 -10.59 19.41 20.65
C GLU A 107 -11.19 18.06 21.04
N LEU A 108 -11.05 17.07 20.17
CA LEU A 108 -11.64 15.75 20.41
C LEU A 108 -10.66 14.84 21.16
N ASP A 109 -11.21 14.07 22.09
CA ASP A 109 -10.45 13.07 22.82
C ASP A 109 -10.12 11.88 21.90
N VAL A 110 -8.89 11.84 21.39
CA VAL A 110 -8.40 10.77 20.52
C VAL A 110 -8.37 9.39 21.20
N LYS A 111 -8.46 9.32 22.52
CA LYS A 111 -8.59 8.04 23.27
C LYS A 111 -9.90 7.33 23.00
N LYS A 112 -10.90 8.03 22.46
CA LYS A 112 -12.18 7.45 22.02
C LYS A 112 -12.11 6.77 20.66
N THR A 113 -10.92 6.64 20.09
CA THR A 113 -10.70 5.91 18.85
C THR A 113 -11.15 4.47 19.01
N CYS A 114 -12.02 4.02 18.11
CA CYS A 114 -12.33 2.61 17.93
C CYS A 114 -11.37 1.99 16.92
N ASP A 115 -10.96 0.75 17.19
CA ASP A 115 -10.13 -0.04 16.28
C ASP A 115 -10.84 -1.37 16.01
N TYR A 116 -11.14 -1.66 14.76
CA TYR A 116 -11.94 -2.83 14.36
C TYR A 116 -11.45 -3.40 13.02
N ALA A 117 -11.95 -4.59 12.65
CA ALA A 117 -11.62 -5.21 11.38
C ALA A 117 -12.07 -4.30 10.21
N ALA A 118 -11.16 -3.96 9.32
CA ALA A 118 -11.49 -3.21 8.11
C ALA A 118 -12.42 -4.04 7.21
N PRO A 119 -13.35 -3.42 6.49
CA PRO A 119 -14.19 -4.13 5.54
C PRO A 119 -13.35 -4.87 4.49
N ALA A 120 -13.56 -6.19 4.36
CA ALA A 120 -12.92 -6.98 3.33
C ALA A 120 -13.44 -6.58 1.95
N ARG A 121 -12.53 -6.47 0.97
CA ARG A 121 -12.91 -6.14 -0.42
C ARG A 121 -12.92 -7.40 -1.30
N ALA A 122 -11.77 -8.04 -1.47
CA ALA A 122 -11.64 -9.27 -2.26
C ALA A 122 -11.07 -10.41 -1.41
N ILE A 123 -10.01 -10.13 -0.65
CA ILE A 123 -9.35 -11.07 0.25
C ILE A 123 -9.33 -10.44 1.63
N TYR A 124 -9.60 -11.21 2.67
CA TYR A 124 -9.41 -10.81 4.05
C TYR A 124 -8.00 -11.23 4.51
N TRP A 125 -7.19 -10.26 4.89
CA TRP A 125 -5.82 -10.47 5.40
C TRP A 125 -5.59 -9.93 6.81
N GLY A 126 -6.68 -9.63 7.52
CA GLY A 126 -6.60 -9.11 8.88
C GLY A 126 -6.43 -7.60 8.98
N ALA A 127 -6.62 -6.85 7.88
CA ALA A 127 -6.57 -5.39 7.89
C ALA A 127 -7.51 -4.81 8.96
N ARG A 128 -7.07 -3.75 9.61
CA ARG A 128 -7.83 -3.03 10.63
C ARG A 128 -8.11 -1.60 10.20
N GLN A 129 -9.10 -1.01 10.82
CA GLN A 129 -9.49 0.38 10.60
C GLN A 129 -9.62 1.09 11.94
N ILE A 130 -8.84 2.15 12.16
CA ILE A 130 -9.09 3.08 13.26
C ILE A 130 -10.17 4.07 12.83
N MET A 131 -11.08 4.37 13.76
CA MET A 131 -12.21 5.26 13.54
C MET A 131 -12.38 6.20 14.73
N LEU A 132 -12.58 7.48 14.44
CA LEU A 132 -12.99 8.47 15.44
C LEU A 132 -14.23 9.21 14.96
N GLU A 133 -15.27 9.19 15.77
CA GLU A 133 -16.48 9.95 15.52
C GLU A 133 -16.29 11.41 15.94
N ILE A 134 -16.51 12.33 15.00
CA ILE A 134 -16.41 13.78 15.25
C ILE A 134 -17.69 14.34 15.87
N GLY A 135 -18.80 13.65 15.64
CA GLY A 135 -20.13 14.11 16.03
C GLY A 135 -20.79 15.01 14.97
N ALA A 136 -21.74 15.82 15.42
CA ALA A 136 -22.50 16.69 14.52
C ALA A 136 -21.61 17.82 13.98
N LEU A 137 -21.51 17.90 12.65
CA LEU A 137 -20.91 19.00 11.91
C LEU A 137 -21.97 19.85 11.24
N GLN A 138 -21.64 21.09 10.94
CA GLN A 138 -22.50 22.03 10.21
C GLN A 138 -21.72 22.68 9.05
N PRO A 139 -22.41 23.20 8.04
CA PRO A 139 -21.79 24.04 7.01
C PRO A 139 -21.00 25.19 7.63
N GLY A 140 -19.75 25.37 7.17
CA GLY A 140 -18.80 26.34 7.72
C GLY A 140 -17.84 25.78 8.77
N ASP A 141 -18.10 24.61 9.34
CA ASP A 141 -17.14 23.93 10.24
C ASP A 141 -15.91 23.47 9.47
N VAL A 142 -14.75 23.51 10.14
CA VAL A 142 -13.48 23.02 9.61
C VAL A 142 -12.95 21.92 10.53
N VAL A 143 -12.68 20.76 9.96
CA VAL A 143 -12.08 19.59 10.64
C VAL A 143 -10.61 19.53 10.28
N ASP A 144 -9.75 19.59 11.30
CA ASP A 144 -8.29 19.49 11.18
C ASP A 144 -7.82 18.29 12.00
N TYR A 145 -7.18 17.31 11.34
CA TYR A 145 -6.70 16.12 12.02
C TYR A 145 -5.32 15.68 11.57
N GLU A 146 -4.66 14.98 12.48
CA GLU A 146 -3.35 14.37 12.27
C GLU A 146 -3.38 12.90 12.66
N ILE A 147 -2.86 12.05 11.76
CA ILE A 147 -2.65 10.61 11.97
C ILE A 147 -1.16 10.35 11.91
N ALA A 148 -0.63 9.64 12.91
CA ALA A 148 0.69 9.04 12.84
C ALA A 148 0.57 7.59 12.39
N LYS A 149 1.41 7.21 11.42
CA LYS A 149 1.59 5.83 10.97
C LYS A 149 3.07 5.46 11.04
N LYS A 150 3.36 4.22 11.42
CA LYS A 150 4.71 3.63 11.39
C LYS A 150 4.64 2.31 10.63
N GLY A 151 5.66 2.01 9.82
CA GLY A 151 5.72 0.76 9.06
C GLY A 151 5.38 0.94 7.59
N PHE A 152 4.95 -0.13 6.96
CA PHE A 152 4.58 -0.16 5.55
C PHE A 152 3.22 -0.84 5.39
N THR A 153 2.62 -0.75 4.21
CA THR A 153 1.35 -1.41 3.92
C THR A 153 1.53 -2.28 2.70
N TYR A 154 1.44 -3.60 2.91
CA TYR A 154 1.44 -4.55 1.83
C TYR A 154 0.56 -5.74 2.21
N ALA A 155 -0.51 -5.94 1.49
CA ALA A 155 -1.63 -6.82 1.83
C ALA A 155 -1.30 -8.32 1.90
N LEU A 156 -0.12 -8.74 1.48
CA LEU A 156 0.26 -10.15 1.39
C LEU A 156 1.52 -10.50 2.20
N LEU A 157 1.89 -9.65 3.17
CA LEU A 157 3.10 -9.86 3.94
C LEU A 157 2.82 -10.29 5.37
N GLY A 158 3.39 -11.41 5.75
CA GLY A 158 3.40 -11.87 7.12
C GLY A 158 4.34 -11.07 8.01
N ALA A 159 3.96 -10.96 9.27
CA ALA A 159 4.79 -10.34 10.28
C ALA A 159 6.03 -11.17 10.60
N GLY A 160 7.15 -10.48 10.78
CA GLY A 160 8.23 -11.00 11.61
C GLY A 160 7.82 -11.07 13.09
N ASP A 161 8.75 -11.40 13.95
CA ASP A 161 8.57 -11.51 15.39
C ASP A 161 8.02 -10.22 16.06
N GLU A 162 7.55 -10.34 17.30
CA GLU A 162 6.79 -9.35 18.08
C GLU A 162 7.50 -8.02 18.39
N ASP A 163 8.74 -7.81 17.94
CA ASP A 163 9.50 -6.59 18.13
C ASP A 163 9.26 -5.54 17.02
N ASP A 164 9.94 -4.41 17.12
CA ASP A 164 9.89 -3.33 16.10
C ASP A 164 10.31 -3.80 14.68
N SER A 165 10.85 -5.01 14.52
CA SER A 165 11.27 -5.56 13.23
C SER A 165 10.09 -5.76 12.26
N ARG A 166 8.88 -6.00 12.76
CA ARG A 166 7.65 -6.11 11.96
C ARG A 166 7.32 -4.88 11.13
N PHE A 167 7.85 -3.71 11.52
CA PHE A 167 7.65 -2.46 10.80
C PHE A 167 8.71 -2.20 9.72
N ILE A 168 9.69 -3.07 9.60
CA ILE A 168 10.77 -2.99 8.61
C ILE A 168 10.36 -3.80 7.39
N PRO A 169 10.40 -3.22 6.16
CA PRO A 169 10.13 -3.98 4.95
C PRO A 169 11.01 -5.23 4.86
N PRO A 170 10.48 -6.39 4.43
CA PRO A 170 11.24 -7.64 4.31
C PRO A 170 12.47 -7.52 3.41
N MET A 171 12.37 -6.77 2.32
CA MET A 171 13.53 -6.33 1.55
C MET A 171 14.19 -5.17 2.28
N ARG A 172 15.04 -5.50 3.28
CA ARG A 172 15.64 -4.53 4.20
C ARG A 172 16.39 -3.43 3.47
N GLY A 173 16.24 -2.20 3.97
CA GLY A 173 16.84 -1.02 3.36
C GLY A 173 16.01 -0.44 2.22
N GLN A 174 14.97 -1.11 1.76
CA GLN A 174 14.11 -0.62 0.69
C GLN A 174 12.95 0.21 1.24
N PHE A 175 12.63 1.27 0.51
CA PHE A 175 11.44 2.09 0.74
C PHE A 175 10.76 2.34 -0.59
N TYR A 176 9.45 2.29 -0.62
CA TYR A 176 8.65 2.73 -1.75
C TYR A 176 7.33 3.31 -1.25
N ASP A 177 6.72 4.13 -2.08
CA ASP A 177 5.35 4.60 -1.86
C ASP A 177 4.67 4.90 -3.18
N ILE A 178 3.34 4.81 -3.18
CA ILE A 178 2.48 5.16 -4.29
C ILE A 178 1.44 6.13 -3.76
N VAL A 179 1.59 7.38 -4.13
CA VAL A 179 0.82 8.48 -3.56
C VAL A 179 -0.20 8.97 -4.59
N PRO A 180 -1.49 8.76 -4.34
CA PRO A 180 -2.53 9.33 -5.20
C PRO A 180 -2.56 10.86 -5.07
N PHE A 181 -2.59 11.55 -6.21
CA PHE A 181 -2.78 12.99 -6.30
C PHE A 181 -4.18 13.32 -6.84
N TRP A 182 -5.15 12.54 -6.42
CA TRP A 182 -6.57 12.76 -6.70
C TRP A 182 -7.41 12.59 -5.43
N SER A 183 -8.62 13.10 -5.45
CA SER A 183 -9.62 12.83 -4.41
C SER A 183 -11.04 12.97 -4.99
N ALA A 184 -12.05 12.55 -4.21
CA ALA A 184 -13.46 12.71 -4.60
C ALA A 184 -13.99 14.15 -4.41
N ALA A 185 -13.27 14.98 -3.65
CA ALA A 185 -13.58 16.38 -3.42
C ALA A 185 -12.40 17.26 -3.86
N PRO A 186 -12.63 18.53 -4.23
CA PRO A 186 -11.54 19.43 -4.58
C PRO A 186 -10.60 19.62 -3.41
N THR A 187 -9.29 19.62 -3.71
CA THR A 187 -8.23 19.85 -2.73
C THR A 187 -7.43 21.09 -3.12
N VAL A 188 -7.37 22.08 -2.23
CA VAL A 188 -6.68 23.35 -2.50
C VAL A 188 -5.19 23.12 -2.62
N ARG A 189 -4.61 22.40 -1.66
CA ARG A 189 -3.18 22.06 -1.68
C ARG A 189 -2.94 20.65 -1.18
N LYS A 190 -2.19 19.87 -1.98
CA LYS A 190 -1.66 18.57 -1.60
C LYS A 190 -0.14 18.63 -1.54
N VAL A 191 0.44 18.13 -0.44
CA VAL A 191 1.89 18.08 -0.23
C VAL A 191 2.30 16.68 0.22
N TYR A 192 3.31 16.12 -0.41
CA TYR A 192 3.98 14.91 0.06
C TYR A 192 5.47 15.22 0.24
N LYS A 193 5.97 15.08 1.46
CA LYS A 193 7.36 15.36 1.82
C LYS A 193 7.99 14.10 2.39
N VAL A 194 9.12 13.65 1.83
CA VAL A 194 9.83 12.45 2.29
C VAL A 194 11.29 12.74 2.54
N ALA A 195 11.74 12.41 3.75
CA ALA A 195 13.13 12.48 4.18
C ALA A 195 13.73 11.07 4.17
N VAL A 196 14.80 10.87 3.42
CA VAL A 196 15.57 9.62 3.38
C VAL A 196 17.00 9.86 3.84
N PRO A 197 17.70 8.85 4.41
CA PRO A 197 19.13 8.96 4.76
C PRO A 197 19.98 9.42 3.57
N MET A 198 21.08 10.12 3.85
CA MET A 198 21.97 10.69 2.81
C MET A 198 22.51 9.65 1.81
N GLU A 199 22.79 8.43 2.29
CA GLU A 199 23.30 7.33 1.48
C GLU A 199 22.22 6.64 0.64
N LYS A 200 20.94 6.93 0.88
CA LYS A 200 19.82 6.31 0.18
C LYS A 200 19.43 7.13 -1.06
N GLU A 201 19.46 6.49 -2.21
CA GLU A 201 18.89 7.08 -3.43
C GLU A 201 17.39 6.79 -3.51
N LEU A 202 16.63 7.77 -3.98
CA LEU A 202 15.20 7.66 -4.20
C LEU A 202 14.90 8.06 -5.64
N GLN A 203 14.46 7.11 -6.46
CA GLN A 203 13.91 7.39 -7.76
C GLN A 203 12.40 7.63 -7.64
N PHE A 204 11.88 8.50 -8.47
CA PHE A 204 10.46 8.83 -8.49
C PHE A 204 9.99 9.24 -9.88
N GLN A 205 8.70 9.07 -10.11
CA GLN A 205 8.02 9.56 -11.31
C GLN A 205 6.59 9.96 -10.97
N PHE A 206 6.15 11.07 -11.55
CA PHE A 206 4.76 11.50 -11.51
C PHE A 206 4.07 11.07 -12.81
N TYR A 207 2.93 10.43 -12.67
CA TYR A 207 2.15 9.89 -13.78
C TYR A 207 0.82 10.63 -13.90
N GLN A 208 0.30 10.74 -15.13
CA GLN A 208 -1.01 11.33 -15.45
C GLN A 208 -1.13 12.80 -15.04
N GLY A 209 -0.06 13.57 -15.12
CA GLY A 209 -0.02 14.99 -14.80
C GLY A 209 1.37 15.46 -14.38
N GLU A 210 1.40 16.60 -13.71
CA GLU A 210 2.61 17.24 -13.22
C GLU A 210 2.42 17.74 -11.79
N CYS A 211 3.49 17.78 -11.01
CA CYS A 211 3.53 18.42 -9.71
C CYS A 211 4.82 19.20 -9.54
N ALA A 212 4.79 20.23 -8.71
CA ALA A 212 6.01 20.92 -8.29
C ALA A 212 6.84 19.97 -7.42
N SER A 213 8.12 19.82 -7.75
CA SER A 213 9.05 18.98 -6.98
C SER A 213 10.32 19.74 -6.61
N SER A 214 10.86 19.44 -5.45
CA SER A 214 12.15 19.97 -5.01
C SER A 214 12.86 18.97 -4.11
N MET A 215 14.19 19.08 -4.04
CA MET A 215 15.02 18.30 -3.12
C MET A 215 15.94 19.24 -2.36
N ARG A 216 16.11 18.98 -1.06
CA ARG A 216 17.00 19.73 -0.17
C ARG A 216 17.75 18.76 0.73
N TYR A 217 18.89 19.23 1.24
CA TYR A 217 19.65 18.55 2.28
C TYR A 217 19.33 19.16 3.62
N GLU A 218 18.72 18.41 4.51
CA GLU A 218 18.34 18.86 5.85
C GLU A 218 18.67 17.77 6.89
N ASN A 219 19.34 18.12 7.99
CA ASN A 219 19.56 17.21 9.12
C ASN A 219 20.11 15.82 8.72
N ASN A 220 21.14 15.79 7.88
CA ASN A 220 21.77 14.58 7.36
C ASN A 220 20.80 13.67 6.58
N SER A 221 19.84 14.27 5.89
CA SER A 221 18.86 13.57 5.05
C SER A 221 18.67 14.31 3.73
N LYS A 222 18.33 13.56 2.68
CA LYS A 222 17.77 14.09 1.44
C LYS A 222 16.27 14.24 1.63
N VAL A 223 15.74 15.44 1.50
CA VAL A 223 14.33 15.74 1.69
C VAL A 223 13.71 16.11 0.35
N TYR A 224 12.85 15.24 -0.15
CA TYR A 224 12.08 15.46 -1.36
C TYR A 224 10.71 16.02 -1.01
N THR A 225 10.26 17.03 -1.75
CA THR A 225 8.93 17.62 -1.57
C THR A 225 8.22 17.64 -2.91
N PHE A 226 6.99 17.14 -2.93
CA PHE A 226 6.08 17.13 -4.07
C PHE A 226 4.82 17.87 -3.67
N ALA A 227 4.40 18.84 -4.48
CA ALA A 227 3.23 19.65 -4.18
C ALA A 227 2.39 19.91 -5.43
N MET A 228 1.08 19.89 -5.25
CA MET A 228 0.11 20.25 -6.27
C MET A 228 -0.95 21.15 -5.64
N ASP A 229 -1.21 22.26 -6.28
CA ASP A 229 -2.31 23.15 -5.95
C ASP A 229 -3.51 22.87 -6.87
N ASN A 230 -4.71 23.13 -6.38
CA ASN A 230 -5.95 22.96 -7.13
C ASN A 230 -6.15 21.54 -7.69
N VAL A 231 -5.99 20.53 -6.83
CA VAL A 231 -6.28 19.13 -7.21
C VAL A 231 -7.79 18.99 -7.41
N MET A 232 -8.21 18.84 -8.67
CA MET A 232 -9.62 18.72 -9.02
C MET A 232 -10.15 17.34 -8.69
N PRO A 233 -11.46 17.22 -8.41
CA PRO A 233 -12.08 15.92 -8.18
C PRO A 233 -11.88 14.99 -9.37
N PHE A 234 -11.53 13.75 -9.08
CA PHE A 234 -11.43 12.69 -10.07
C PHE A 234 -12.37 11.54 -9.65
N GLY A 235 -13.39 11.32 -10.46
CA GLY A 235 -14.43 10.33 -10.22
C GLY A 235 -14.25 9.06 -11.03
N ARG A 236 -14.92 7.99 -10.61
CA ARG A 236 -15.01 6.77 -11.42
C ARG A 236 -16.12 6.92 -12.45
N GLU A 237 -15.82 6.52 -13.68
CA GLU A 237 -16.77 6.35 -14.77
C GLU A 237 -17.08 4.86 -14.98
N PRO A 238 -18.27 4.50 -15.50
CA PRO A 238 -18.56 3.11 -15.85
C PRO A 238 -17.56 2.56 -16.88
N ASN A 239 -17.06 1.37 -16.64
CA ASN A 239 -16.11 0.65 -17.53
C ASN A 239 -14.75 1.35 -17.77
N MET A 240 -14.37 2.33 -16.94
CA MET A 240 -13.03 2.92 -17.01
C MET A 240 -11.96 1.95 -16.50
N VAL A 241 -10.72 2.19 -16.88
CA VAL A 241 -9.54 1.55 -16.29
C VAL A 241 -9.41 1.90 -14.81
N ASP A 242 -8.52 1.22 -14.09
CA ASP A 242 -8.30 1.52 -12.68
C ASP A 242 -7.87 2.99 -12.48
N LEU A 243 -8.27 3.57 -11.35
CA LEU A 243 -7.91 4.96 -11.00
C LEU A 243 -6.40 5.17 -10.94
N PHE A 244 -5.64 4.16 -10.54
CA PHE A 244 -4.17 4.22 -10.57
C PHE A 244 -3.58 4.32 -11.99
N ASP A 245 -4.33 3.95 -13.02
CA ASP A 245 -3.92 4.12 -14.42
C ASP A 245 -4.43 5.40 -15.06
N ALA A 246 -5.50 5.97 -14.53
CA ALA A 246 -6.18 7.12 -15.12
C ALA A 246 -5.91 8.45 -14.41
N ALA A 247 -5.72 8.44 -13.09
CA ALA A 247 -5.60 9.63 -12.27
C ALA A 247 -4.15 9.97 -11.90
N PRO A 248 -3.85 11.24 -11.57
CA PRO A 248 -2.50 11.67 -11.20
C PRO A 248 -1.96 10.90 -9.99
N LYS A 249 -0.78 10.33 -10.11
CA LYS A 249 -0.09 9.61 -9.02
C LYS A 249 1.40 9.88 -9.01
N LEU A 250 1.98 9.91 -7.83
CA LEU A 250 3.42 9.90 -7.61
C LEU A 250 3.83 8.50 -7.19
N MET A 251 4.81 7.91 -7.87
CA MET A 251 5.46 6.67 -7.46
C MET A 251 6.90 6.93 -7.12
N MET A 252 7.40 6.27 -6.08
CA MET A 252 8.80 6.35 -5.67
C MET A 252 9.30 5.03 -5.12
N SER A 253 10.60 4.78 -5.30
CA SER A 253 11.27 3.60 -4.77
C SER A 253 12.76 3.86 -4.57
N SER A 254 13.32 3.28 -3.51
CA SER A 254 14.76 3.20 -3.31
C SER A 254 15.38 1.93 -3.92
N THR A 255 14.57 1.03 -4.47
CA THR A 255 15.05 -0.12 -5.25
C THR A 255 15.48 0.36 -6.63
N PRO A 256 16.71 0.04 -7.10
CA PRO A 256 17.19 0.57 -8.38
C PRO A 256 16.41 0.05 -9.59
N GLN A 257 16.08 -1.25 -9.61
CA GLN A 257 15.47 -1.90 -10.77
C GLN A 257 14.47 -2.99 -10.36
N TRP A 258 13.50 -3.27 -11.22
CA TRP A 258 12.59 -4.41 -11.07
C TRP A 258 13.32 -5.74 -10.97
N LYS A 259 14.47 -5.88 -11.64
CA LYS A 259 15.33 -7.07 -11.55
C LYS A 259 15.75 -7.38 -10.11
N ASP A 260 16.11 -6.35 -9.34
CA ASP A 260 16.54 -6.53 -7.94
C ASP A 260 15.41 -7.09 -7.08
N LYS A 261 14.19 -6.58 -7.28
CA LYS A 261 12.99 -7.10 -6.61
C LYS A 261 12.64 -8.51 -7.05
N SER A 262 12.73 -8.80 -8.35
CA SER A 262 12.45 -10.13 -8.90
C SER A 262 13.42 -11.19 -8.35
N LEU A 263 14.71 -10.88 -8.31
CA LEU A 263 15.72 -11.78 -7.74
C LEU A 263 15.50 -12.01 -6.25
N TRP A 264 15.22 -10.93 -5.50
CA TRP A 264 14.91 -11.02 -4.08
C TRP A 264 13.64 -11.86 -3.84
N PHE A 265 12.58 -11.62 -4.56
CA PHE A 265 11.32 -12.36 -4.43
C PHE A 265 11.48 -13.86 -4.71
N ASN A 266 12.19 -14.21 -5.78
CA ASN A 266 12.49 -15.60 -6.09
C ASN A 266 13.34 -16.24 -4.97
N LYS A 267 14.40 -15.56 -4.52
CA LYS A 267 15.27 -16.05 -3.43
C LYS A 267 14.48 -16.30 -2.14
N VAL A 268 13.61 -15.40 -1.72
CA VAL A 268 12.78 -15.55 -0.51
C VAL A 268 11.92 -16.82 -0.59
N ASN A 269 11.36 -17.12 -1.76
CA ASN A 269 10.52 -18.30 -1.96
C ASN A 269 11.32 -19.60 -2.04
N GLU A 270 12.51 -19.56 -2.64
CA GLU A 270 13.43 -20.72 -2.62
C GLU A 270 13.91 -21.02 -1.18
N ASP A 271 14.33 -19.99 -0.43
CA ASP A 271 14.80 -20.14 0.95
C ASP A 271 13.67 -20.65 1.88
N TYR A 272 12.43 -20.26 1.63
CA TYR A 272 11.27 -20.75 2.38
C TYR A 272 10.86 -22.18 2.01
N GLY A 273 11.32 -22.68 0.87
CA GLY A 273 10.95 -24.01 0.35
C GLY A 273 9.55 -24.05 -0.28
N SER A 274 9.07 -22.93 -0.82
CA SER A 274 7.76 -22.85 -1.47
C SER A 274 7.54 -23.91 -2.56
N PHE A 275 8.61 -24.29 -3.24
CA PHE A 275 8.59 -25.21 -4.38
C PHE A 275 9.25 -26.57 -4.08
N ALA A 276 9.43 -26.89 -2.80
CA ALA A 276 10.04 -28.16 -2.40
C ALA A 276 9.23 -29.34 -2.96
N PRO A 277 9.89 -30.35 -3.58
CA PRO A 277 9.19 -31.51 -4.13
C PRO A 277 8.55 -32.32 -3.00
N LEU A 278 7.38 -32.90 -3.29
CA LEU A 278 6.62 -33.75 -2.39
C LEU A 278 6.38 -35.10 -3.08
N PRO A 279 6.78 -36.26 -2.48
CA PRO A 279 6.66 -37.55 -3.13
C PRO A 279 5.23 -37.92 -3.61
N GLU A 280 4.22 -37.57 -2.83
CA GLU A 280 2.81 -37.79 -3.17
C GLU A 280 2.37 -36.94 -4.35
N ALA A 281 2.82 -35.69 -4.40
CA ALA A 281 2.56 -34.80 -5.52
C ALA A 281 3.34 -35.22 -6.77
N GLN A 282 4.57 -35.73 -6.63
CA GLN A 282 5.33 -36.27 -7.75
C GLN A 282 4.61 -37.42 -8.42
N LYS A 283 4.06 -38.38 -7.65
CA LYS A 283 3.27 -39.49 -8.20
C LYS A 283 2.08 -38.98 -9.01
N LYS A 284 1.39 -37.92 -8.51
CA LYS A 284 0.26 -37.33 -9.23
C LYS A 284 0.73 -36.64 -10.50
N VAL A 285 1.84 -35.92 -10.49
CA VAL A 285 2.40 -35.30 -11.70
C VAL A 285 2.74 -36.37 -12.74
N ASP A 286 3.42 -37.43 -12.35
CA ASP A 286 3.80 -38.53 -13.24
C ASP A 286 2.57 -39.21 -13.88
N GLU A 287 1.48 -39.39 -13.11
CA GLU A 287 0.19 -39.90 -13.62
C GLU A 287 -0.41 -38.93 -14.67
N LEU A 288 -0.44 -37.64 -14.38
CA LEU A 288 -1.08 -36.62 -15.23
C LEU A 288 -0.36 -36.45 -16.57
N ILE A 289 0.99 -36.47 -16.56
CA ILE A 289 1.78 -36.25 -17.78
C ILE A 289 1.97 -37.56 -18.59
N LYS A 290 1.57 -38.71 -18.05
CA LYS A 290 1.71 -40.00 -18.72
C LYS A 290 1.00 -39.97 -20.09
N GLY A 291 1.75 -40.32 -21.14
CA GLY A 291 1.27 -40.33 -22.52
C GLY A 291 1.18 -38.96 -23.19
N LYS A 292 1.47 -37.84 -22.50
CA LYS A 292 1.54 -36.51 -23.10
C LYS A 292 2.85 -36.35 -23.88
N LYS A 293 2.73 -35.98 -25.16
CA LYS A 293 3.87 -35.93 -26.09
C LYS A 293 4.56 -34.58 -26.17
N THR A 294 3.81 -33.52 -26.00
CA THR A 294 4.33 -32.13 -26.13
C THR A 294 4.42 -31.43 -24.80
N GLU A 295 5.26 -30.40 -24.71
CA GLU A 295 5.36 -29.53 -23.53
C GLU A 295 4.00 -28.89 -23.20
N MET A 296 3.31 -28.39 -24.22
CA MET A 296 2.00 -27.75 -24.05
C MET A 296 0.93 -28.70 -23.50
N GLU A 297 0.90 -29.97 -23.96
CA GLU A 297 -0.02 -30.98 -23.39
C GLU A 297 0.28 -31.26 -21.91
N LYS A 298 1.56 -31.31 -21.53
CA LYS A 298 1.98 -31.47 -20.12
C LYS A 298 1.60 -30.26 -19.27
N ILE A 299 1.92 -29.05 -19.74
CA ILE A 299 1.57 -27.79 -19.04
C ILE A 299 0.05 -27.70 -18.89
N ALA A 300 -0.71 -27.95 -19.96
CA ALA A 300 -2.17 -27.83 -19.92
C ALA A 300 -2.80 -28.80 -18.89
N VAL A 301 -2.40 -30.05 -18.86
CA VAL A 301 -2.99 -31.02 -17.91
C VAL A 301 -2.63 -30.71 -16.47
N LEU A 302 -1.43 -30.18 -16.20
CA LEU A 302 -1.02 -29.75 -14.87
C LEU A 302 -1.79 -28.49 -14.44
N THR A 303 -1.95 -27.53 -15.36
CA THR A 303 -2.71 -26.30 -15.10
C THR A 303 -4.18 -26.62 -14.80
N HIS A 304 -4.82 -27.44 -15.61
CA HIS A 304 -6.21 -27.88 -15.38
C HIS A 304 -6.36 -28.58 -14.04
N TRP A 305 -5.45 -29.52 -13.74
CA TRP A 305 -5.54 -30.21 -12.47
C TRP A 305 -5.44 -29.26 -11.27
N VAL A 306 -4.50 -28.29 -11.29
CA VAL A 306 -4.36 -27.31 -10.22
C VAL A 306 -5.61 -26.44 -10.12
N ALA A 307 -6.14 -25.96 -11.25
CA ALA A 307 -7.35 -25.14 -11.29
C ALA A 307 -8.58 -25.86 -10.72
N ASP A 308 -8.71 -27.15 -11.01
CA ASP A 308 -9.86 -27.97 -10.61
C ASP A 308 -9.76 -28.48 -9.15
N ASN A 309 -8.55 -28.61 -8.61
CA ASN A 309 -8.32 -29.28 -7.33
C ASN A 309 -7.84 -28.35 -6.21
N ILE A 310 -7.39 -27.13 -6.49
CA ILE A 310 -6.99 -26.15 -5.48
C ILE A 310 -8.01 -25.01 -5.47
N ARG A 311 -8.85 -24.99 -4.46
CA ARG A 311 -9.92 -23.99 -4.34
C ARG A 311 -9.36 -22.62 -3.92
N TYR A 312 -9.83 -21.56 -4.58
CA TYR A 312 -9.50 -20.20 -4.15
C TYR A 312 -10.15 -19.89 -2.79
N ALA A 313 -9.35 -19.55 -1.80
CA ALA A 313 -9.80 -19.12 -0.48
C ALA A 313 -9.64 -17.60 -0.38
N GLY A 314 -10.70 -16.86 -0.05
CA GLY A 314 -10.66 -15.40 0.13
C GLY A 314 -10.04 -14.94 1.45
N ILE A 315 -9.15 -15.74 2.04
CA ILE A 315 -8.49 -15.50 3.33
C ILE A 315 -7.00 -15.77 3.16
N SER A 316 -6.18 -14.81 3.57
CA SER A 316 -4.73 -14.92 3.64
C SER A 316 -4.29 -14.33 4.98
N MET A 317 -4.13 -15.17 5.98
CA MET A 317 -3.80 -14.77 7.36
C MET A 317 -2.91 -15.81 8.01
N GLY A 318 -2.03 -15.35 8.87
CA GLY A 318 -1.27 -16.21 9.73
C GLY A 318 0.24 -16.05 9.61
N LYS A 319 0.95 -16.86 10.36
CA LYS A 319 2.42 -16.85 10.35
C LYS A 319 2.95 -17.44 9.04
N GLY A 320 3.86 -16.74 8.39
CA GLY A 320 4.44 -17.14 7.11
C GLY A 320 3.68 -16.64 5.88
N GLU A 321 2.57 -15.92 6.06
CA GLU A 321 1.92 -15.20 4.99
C GLU A 321 2.79 -14.03 4.48
N GLY A 322 2.52 -13.54 3.30
CA GLY A 322 3.24 -12.41 2.76
C GLY A 322 3.90 -12.66 1.42
N PHE A 323 5.19 -12.37 1.27
CA PHE A 323 5.95 -12.61 0.02
C PHE A 323 6.21 -14.10 -0.23
N THR A 324 6.11 -14.95 0.79
CA THR A 324 6.26 -16.38 0.62
C THR A 324 4.96 -17.01 0.12
N LEU A 325 5.09 -17.94 -0.83
CA LEU A 325 4.02 -18.81 -1.25
C LEU A 325 3.97 -20.02 -0.30
N HIS A 326 2.78 -20.49 0.03
CA HIS A 326 2.65 -21.75 0.75
C HIS A 326 3.45 -22.86 0.05
N ASN A 327 4.10 -23.72 0.83
CA ASN A 327 4.88 -24.78 0.23
C ASN A 327 3.98 -25.88 -0.40
N THR A 328 4.58 -26.69 -1.24
CA THR A 328 3.89 -27.76 -1.98
C THR A 328 3.06 -28.65 -1.07
N LYS A 329 3.60 -29.02 0.12
CA LYS A 329 2.91 -29.91 1.07
C LYS A 329 1.63 -29.26 1.61
N MET A 330 1.69 -28.00 2.02
CA MET A 330 0.51 -27.26 2.54
C MET A 330 -0.59 -27.22 1.47
N ASN A 331 -0.26 -26.72 0.28
CA ASN A 331 -1.24 -26.59 -0.80
C ASN A 331 -1.82 -27.93 -1.26
N TYR A 332 -0.97 -28.97 -1.37
CA TYR A 332 -1.40 -30.30 -1.80
C TYR A 332 -2.28 -30.99 -0.76
N THR A 333 -2.08 -30.72 0.54
CA THR A 333 -2.89 -31.28 1.63
C THR A 333 -4.20 -30.52 1.79
N ASP A 334 -4.13 -29.18 1.86
CA ASP A 334 -5.27 -28.32 2.24
C ASP A 334 -6.22 -28.07 1.06
N ARG A 335 -5.75 -28.26 -0.16
CA ARG A 335 -6.53 -28.04 -1.40
C ARG A 335 -7.19 -26.67 -1.50
N CYS A 336 -6.57 -25.67 -0.90
CA CYS A 336 -7.05 -24.29 -0.97
C CYS A 336 -5.89 -23.31 -0.74
N GLY A 337 -6.06 -22.08 -1.23
CA GLY A 337 -5.14 -20.98 -1.06
C GLY A 337 -5.57 -19.75 -1.84
N VAL A 338 -4.79 -18.70 -1.77
CA VAL A 338 -4.99 -17.48 -2.58
C VAL A 338 -4.20 -17.58 -3.90
N CYS A 339 -4.22 -16.54 -4.72
CA CYS A 339 -3.56 -16.54 -6.03
C CYS A 339 -2.10 -17.03 -6.00
N LYS A 340 -1.31 -16.58 -5.02
CA LYS A 340 0.10 -16.98 -4.86
C LYS A 340 0.25 -18.46 -4.58
N ASP A 341 -0.64 -19.06 -3.77
CA ASP A 341 -0.57 -20.46 -3.37
C ASP A 341 -0.95 -21.39 -4.54
N ILE A 342 -1.95 -20.99 -5.31
CA ILE A 342 -2.36 -21.69 -6.53
C ILE A 342 -1.23 -21.64 -7.57
N ALA A 343 -0.63 -20.46 -7.78
CA ALA A 343 0.52 -20.32 -8.67
C ALA A 343 1.72 -21.13 -8.17
N GLY A 344 2.00 -21.14 -6.86
CA GLY A 344 3.06 -21.92 -6.23
C GLY A 344 2.87 -23.43 -6.43
N THR A 345 1.64 -23.92 -6.31
CA THR A 345 1.31 -25.34 -6.59
C THR A 345 1.60 -25.70 -8.05
N LEU A 346 1.17 -24.83 -8.98
CA LEU A 346 1.44 -25.04 -10.40
C LEU A 346 2.94 -25.04 -10.71
N ILE A 347 3.70 -24.09 -10.14
CA ILE A 347 5.16 -24.02 -10.29
C ILE A 347 5.82 -25.30 -9.77
N SER A 348 5.41 -25.78 -8.61
CA SER A 348 5.94 -27.03 -8.03
C SER A 348 5.65 -28.22 -8.95
N PHE A 349 4.45 -28.32 -9.51
CA PHE A 349 4.07 -29.37 -10.43
C PHE A 349 4.86 -29.30 -11.75
N LEU A 350 5.01 -28.11 -12.30
CA LEU A 350 5.81 -27.89 -13.51
C LEU A 350 7.27 -28.29 -13.28
N ARG A 351 7.87 -27.91 -12.13
CA ARG A 351 9.23 -28.29 -11.77
C ARG A 351 9.38 -29.81 -11.57
N MET A 352 8.41 -30.45 -10.93
CA MET A 352 8.39 -31.92 -10.79
C MET A 352 8.22 -32.62 -12.14
N ALA A 353 7.60 -32.00 -13.15
CA ALA A 353 7.52 -32.48 -14.53
C ALA A 353 8.78 -32.14 -15.36
N GLY A 354 9.81 -31.52 -14.78
CA GLY A 354 11.09 -31.17 -15.41
C GLY A 354 11.15 -29.83 -16.11
N PHE A 355 10.16 -28.96 -15.93
CA PHE A 355 10.18 -27.60 -16.48
C PHE A 355 10.93 -26.62 -15.58
N GLU A 356 11.51 -25.61 -16.22
CA GLU A 356 12.02 -24.41 -15.54
C GLU A 356 10.84 -23.45 -15.33
N ALA A 357 10.39 -23.29 -14.08
CA ALA A 357 9.20 -22.48 -13.75
C ALA A 357 9.43 -21.59 -12.53
N TYR A 358 8.84 -20.39 -12.56
CA TYR A 358 9.05 -19.31 -11.59
C TYR A 358 7.75 -18.58 -11.23
N PRO A 359 7.64 -18.00 -10.02
CA PRO A 359 6.55 -17.10 -9.69
C PRO A 359 6.82 -15.70 -10.26
N ALA A 360 5.77 -15.05 -10.72
CA ALA A 360 5.80 -13.64 -11.09
C ALA A 360 4.67 -12.87 -10.42
N MET A 361 5.02 -11.82 -9.67
CA MET A 361 4.05 -10.88 -9.11
C MET A 361 3.60 -9.89 -10.18
N THR A 362 2.34 -9.54 -10.16
CA THR A 362 1.73 -8.61 -11.12
C THR A 362 0.56 -7.84 -10.52
N MET A 363 0.02 -6.91 -11.29
CA MET A 363 -1.23 -6.24 -11.00
C MET A 363 -2.34 -6.76 -11.90
N ALA A 364 -3.37 -7.37 -11.29
CA ALA A 364 -4.62 -7.63 -11.98
C ALA A 364 -5.47 -6.35 -11.92
N GLY A 365 -5.70 -5.71 -13.07
CA GLY A 365 -6.55 -4.54 -13.22
C GLY A 365 -5.83 -3.21 -13.39
N SER A 366 -4.53 -3.10 -13.15
CA SER A 366 -3.75 -1.90 -13.41
C SER A 366 -2.35 -2.19 -13.93
N ARG A 367 -1.66 -1.17 -14.43
CA ARG A 367 -0.32 -1.30 -15.02
C ARG A 367 0.74 -1.51 -13.96
N VAL A 368 1.78 -2.27 -14.33
CA VAL A 368 3.05 -2.27 -13.63
C VAL A 368 3.91 -1.17 -14.28
N GLU A 369 4.19 -0.12 -13.51
CA GLU A 369 4.94 1.03 -13.98
C GLU A 369 6.46 0.80 -13.93
N SER A 370 7.25 1.74 -14.49
CA SER A 370 8.70 1.63 -14.53
C SER A 370 9.36 1.72 -13.15
N ILE A 371 8.80 2.49 -12.23
CA ILE A 371 9.29 2.62 -10.85
C ILE A 371 9.03 1.33 -10.08
N PRO A 372 10.07 0.69 -9.49
CA PRO A 372 9.92 -0.58 -8.77
C PRO A 372 9.27 -0.40 -7.39
N ALA A 373 8.03 0.03 -7.37
CA ALA A 373 7.20 0.13 -6.18
C ALA A 373 6.24 -1.07 -6.11
N ASP A 374 6.30 -1.82 -5.01
CA ASP A 374 5.51 -3.05 -4.85
C ASP A 374 4.05 -2.72 -4.52
N HIS A 375 3.20 -2.80 -5.52
CA HIS A 375 1.75 -2.65 -5.36
C HIS A 375 0.99 -3.83 -5.96
N PHE A 376 1.65 -4.97 -6.05
CA PHE A 376 1.09 -6.19 -6.63
C PHE A 376 -0.08 -6.73 -5.83
N ASN A 377 -1.07 -7.22 -6.54
CA ASN A 377 -2.26 -7.86 -5.97
C ASN A 377 -2.47 -9.28 -6.50
N HIS A 378 -1.58 -9.76 -7.37
CA HIS A 378 -1.72 -11.05 -8.03
C HIS A 378 -0.37 -11.74 -8.27
N CYS A 379 -0.38 -13.06 -8.28
CA CYS A 379 0.78 -13.89 -8.60
C CYS A 379 0.39 -14.90 -9.70
N VAL A 380 1.27 -15.05 -10.67
CA VAL A 380 1.13 -16.01 -11.79
C VAL A 380 2.34 -16.94 -11.87
N ALA A 381 2.17 -18.08 -12.51
CA ALA A 381 3.25 -18.99 -12.86
C ALA A 381 3.82 -18.65 -14.23
N VAL A 382 5.15 -18.61 -14.32
CA VAL A 382 5.88 -18.48 -15.59
C VAL A 382 6.67 -19.74 -15.82
N VAL A 383 6.57 -20.31 -17.02
CA VAL A 383 7.31 -21.51 -17.42
C VAL A 383 8.09 -21.26 -18.70
N LYS A 384 9.35 -21.68 -18.69
CA LYS A 384 10.22 -21.59 -19.86
C LYS A 384 10.09 -22.84 -20.72
N LEU A 385 9.86 -22.65 -22.00
CA LEU A 385 9.78 -23.72 -23.00
C LEU A 385 11.16 -24.06 -23.55
N SER A 386 11.28 -25.25 -24.17
CA SER A 386 12.53 -25.72 -24.77
C SER A 386 13.07 -24.82 -25.89
N ASN A 387 12.20 -24.06 -26.56
CA ASN A 387 12.56 -23.07 -27.57
C ASN A 387 13.04 -21.72 -26.98
N GLY A 388 13.12 -21.58 -25.65
CA GLY A 388 13.54 -20.39 -24.93
C GLY A 388 12.46 -19.32 -24.74
N THR A 389 11.22 -19.54 -25.19
CA THR A 389 10.07 -18.66 -24.90
C THR A 389 9.47 -18.95 -23.51
N TYR A 390 8.70 -18.00 -23.00
CA TYR A 390 8.02 -18.10 -21.71
C TYR A 390 6.51 -18.03 -21.89
#